data_49aebf99521fb30c8366dbd5a3700bea
#
_entry.id   49aebf99521fb30c8366dbd5a3700bea
#
_cell.length_a   1.000
_cell.length_b   1.000
_cell.length_c   1.000
_cell.angle_alpha   90.00
_cell.angle_beta   90.00
_cell.angle_gamma   90.00
#
_symmetry.space_group_name_H-M   'P 1'
#
loop_
_entity.id
_entity.type
_entity.pdbx_description
1 polymer ?
#
loop_
_entity_poly.entity_id
_entity_poly.type
_entity_poly.pdbx_seq_one_letter_code
_entity_poly.pdbx_strand_id
1 'polypeptide(L)'
;MNDVLDVALRLLLVFVLFLVLPLLVGQTEHKVMAHMQGRLGPMYAGGFHGWAQLVADGVKFAQKEDVVPTGADRRIFQLAPAVALLPYLLVLLVIPIGPGESAVGQQIDAGIFYVLAVMGVGILGSLMAGWASANKFSLLGGLRTAAQLLAYELPMLLAAASVAMAAGTLSLPGILDAWQWWWLPWQLIGAFVFFTAGLAELQRPPFDAPIADSEIIFGAYTEYTGLRFALFLLAEYAGIVIVCGLTTVLFLGGWHGPWGADGLGWVWTLLKTAVLAFVVIWLRVSYPRLREDQLQKFSWTVLIPLALAQIALTGIVKVAIQ
;
A
#
# COMPACT_ATOMS: atom_id res chain seq x y z
N MET A 1 33.77 4.96 10.71
CA MET A 1 33.76 4.01 9.57
C MET A 1 32.68 2.95 9.74
N ASN A 2 32.42 2.51 10.98
CA ASN A 2 31.35 1.55 11.28
C ASN A 2 29.95 2.12 11.05
N ASP A 3 29.69 3.38 11.38
CA ASP A 3 28.38 4.02 11.25
C ASP A 3 27.93 4.15 9.77
N VAL A 4 28.87 4.50 8.88
CA VAL A 4 28.56 4.60 7.43
C VAL A 4 28.26 3.21 6.84
N LEU A 5 28.98 2.18 7.28
CA LEU A 5 28.73 0.82 6.83
C LEU A 5 27.38 0.30 7.34
N ASP A 6 27.01 0.59 8.58
CA ASP A 6 25.72 0.21 9.15
C ASP A 6 24.56 0.87 8.39
N VAL A 7 24.64 2.18 8.14
CA VAL A 7 23.65 2.90 7.32
C VAL A 7 23.54 2.31 5.91
N ALA A 8 24.68 2.02 5.27
CA ALA A 8 24.70 1.43 3.94
C ALA A 8 24.06 0.03 3.90
N LEU A 9 24.32 -0.81 4.91
CA LEU A 9 23.72 -2.15 5.04
C LEU A 9 22.20 -2.06 5.28
N ARG A 10 21.75 -1.14 6.10
CA ARG A 10 20.31 -0.90 6.35
C ARG A 10 19.60 -0.44 5.09
N LEU A 11 20.17 0.51 4.35
CA LEU A 11 19.63 0.96 3.07
C LEU A 11 19.56 -0.16 2.03
N LEU A 12 20.62 -0.99 1.95
CA LEU A 12 20.64 -2.16 1.07
C LEU A 12 19.55 -3.16 1.45
N LEU A 13 19.36 -3.43 2.75
CA LEU A 13 18.32 -4.33 3.23
C LEU A 13 16.93 -3.82 2.86
N VAL A 14 16.65 -2.52 3.08
CA VAL A 14 15.36 -1.91 2.69
C VAL A 14 15.14 -2.02 1.19
N PHE A 15 16.17 -1.75 0.38
CA PHE A 15 16.07 -1.86 -1.07
C PHE A 15 15.78 -3.30 -1.52
N VAL A 16 16.43 -4.29 -0.91
CA VAL A 16 16.15 -5.72 -1.17
C VAL A 16 14.72 -6.08 -0.77
N LEU A 17 14.27 -5.66 0.41
CA LEU A 17 12.89 -5.90 0.86
C LEU A 17 11.88 -5.23 -0.07
N PHE A 18 12.17 -4.01 -0.52
CA PHE A 18 11.32 -3.27 -1.47
C PHE A 18 11.17 -3.98 -2.82
N LEU A 19 12.16 -4.74 -3.26
CA LEU A 19 12.05 -5.55 -4.48
C LEU A 19 11.40 -6.91 -4.21
N VAL A 20 11.75 -7.57 -3.12
CA VAL A 20 11.33 -8.95 -2.84
C VAL A 20 9.88 -9.03 -2.37
N LEU A 21 9.44 -8.17 -1.45
CA LEU A 21 8.09 -8.25 -0.88
C LEU A 21 6.98 -8.05 -1.93
N PRO A 22 7.04 -7.05 -2.83
CA PRO A 22 6.07 -6.91 -3.91
C PRO A 22 6.04 -8.10 -4.87
N LEU A 23 7.22 -8.68 -5.19
CA LEU A 23 7.30 -9.88 -6.03
C LEU A 23 6.65 -11.09 -5.34
N LEU A 24 6.83 -11.26 -4.04
CA LEU A 24 6.17 -12.32 -3.27
C LEU A 24 4.64 -12.13 -3.27
N VAL A 25 4.16 -10.91 -3.04
CA VAL A 25 2.71 -10.61 -3.10
C VAL A 25 2.16 -10.87 -4.50
N GLY A 26 2.83 -10.40 -5.55
CA GLY A 26 2.40 -10.64 -6.93
C GLY A 26 2.38 -12.13 -7.30
N GLN A 27 3.38 -12.90 -6.89
CA GLN A 27 3.41 -14.35 -7.12
C GLN A 27 2.31 -15.08 -6.36
N THR A 28 2.05 -14.71 -5.11
CA THR A 28 0.94 -15.27 -4.33
C THR A 28 -0.40 -14.91 -4.95
N GLU A 29 -0.56 -13.68 -5.44
CA GLU A 29 -1.77 -13.26 -6.14
C GLU A 29 -2.03 -14.10 -7.38
N HIS A 30 -1.03 -14.30 -8.25
CA HIS A 30 -1.17 -15.15 -9.44
C HIS A 30 -1.62 -16.57 -9.08
N LYS A 31 -1.11 -17.14 -8.01
CA LYS A 31 -1.48 -18.50 -7.56
C LYS A 31 -2.85 -18.57 -6.90
N VAL A 32 -3.10 -17.70 -5.93
CA VAL A 32 -4.36 -17.68 -5.18
C VAL A 32 -5.53 -17.38 -6.10
N MET A 33 -5.40 -16.35 -6.95
CA MET A 33 -6.42 -16.00 -7.93
C MET A 33 -6.69 -17.15 -8.90
N ALA A 34 -5.65 -17.82 -9.38
CA ALA A 34 -5.82 -18.97 -10.28
C ALA A 34 -6.59 -20.12 -9.60
N HIS A 35 -6.24 -20.47 -8.36
CA HIS A 35 -6.96 -21.50 -7.61
C HIS A 35 -8.43 -21.12 -7.34
N MET A 36 -8.72 -19.86 -6.99
CA MET A 36 -10.07 -19.38 -6.81
C MET A 36 -10.89 -19.41 -8.12
N GLN A 37 -10.23 -19.28 -9.27
CA GLN A 37 -10.81 -19.39 -10.60
C GLN A 37 -10.86 -20.82 -11.17
N GLY A 38 -10.48 -21.84 -10.39
CA GLY A 38 -10.45 -23.24 -10.82
C GLY A 38 -9.35 -23.58 -11.83
N ARG A 39 -8.23 -22.80 -11.89
CA ARG A 39 -7.08 -23.04 -12.79
C ARG A 39 -5.76 -23.10 -12.02
N LEU A 40 -4.71 -23.65 -12.64
CA LEU A 40 -3.42 -23.92 -11.98
C LEU A 40 -2.52 -22.68 -11.81
N GLY A 41 -2.74 -21.61 -12.59
CA GLY A 41 -1.84 -20.47 -12.63
C GLY A 41 -0.47 -20.76 -13.28
N PRO A 42 0.53 -19.88 -13.09
CA PRO A 42 1.87 -20.08 -13.69
C PRO A 42 2.55 -21.33 -13.13
N MET A 43 3.06 -22.22 -14.00
CA MET A 43 3.68 -23.49 -13.60
C MET A 43 5.09 -23.72 -14.19
N TYR A 44 5.45 -23.04 -15.29
CA TYR A 44 6.64 -23.40 -16.07
C TYR A 44 7.85 -22.48 -15.82
N ALA A 45 7.65 -21.20 -15.58
CA ALA A 45 8.76 -20.26 -15.42
C ALA A 45 9.56 -20.56 -14.14
N GLY A 46 10.83 -20.88 -14.26
CA GLY A 46 11.73 -21.24 -13.15
C GLY A 46 11.56 -22.68 -12.64
N GLY A 47 10.86 -23.55 -13.37
CA GLY A 47 10.65 -24.96 -13.01
C GLY A 47 9.53 -25.15 -11.99
N PHE A 48 9.84 -25.59 -10.77
CA PHE A 48 8.86 -25.95 -9.75
C PHE A 48 7.83 -24.84 -9.45
N HIS A 49 6.56 -25.10 -9.76
CA HIS A 49 5.42 -24.21 -9.51
C HIS A 49 5.52 -22.79 -10.13
N GLY A 50 6.38 -22.55 -11.11
CA GLY A 50 6.47 -21.28 -11.83
C GLY A 50 6.86 -20.09 -10.94
N TRP A 51 7.72 -20.30 -9.95
CA TRP A 51 8.13 -19.27 -8.96
C TRP A 51 8.79 -18.04 -9.59
N ALA A 52 9.45 -18.21 -10.75
CA ALA A 52 10.17 -17.14 -11.43
C ALA A 52 9.31 -16.37 -12.46
N GLN A 53 7.96 -16.54 -12.45
CA GLN A 53 7.09 -15.91 -13.44
C GLN A 53 7.24 -14.39 -13.45
N LEU A 54 7.22 -13.74 -12.30
CA LEU A 54 7.35 -12.28 -12.22
C LEU A 54 8.74 -11.77 -12.61
N VAL A 55 9.79 -12.58 -12.38
CA VAL A 55 11.14 -12.27 -12.87
C VAL A 55 11.17 -12.34 -14.40
N ALA A 56 10.57 -13.37 -14.99
CA ALA A 56 10.46 -13.50 -16.44
C ALA A 56 9.64 -12.36 -17.05
N ASP A 57 8.57 -11.93 -16.40
CA ASP A 57 7.77 -10.79 -16.84
C ASP A 57 8.56 -9.48 -16.71
N GLY A 58 9.35 -9.29 -15.65
CA GLY A 58 10.26 -8.16 -15.50
C GLY A 58 11.31 -8.09 -16.64
N VAL A 59 11.91 -9.22 -17.00
CA VAL A 59 12.85 -9.29 -18.12
C VAL A 59 12.17 -8.95 -19.46
N LYS A 60 10.95 -9.45 -19.69
CA LYS A 60 10.16 -9.09 -20.88
C LYS A 60 9.88 -7.59 -20.94
N PHE A 61 9.48 -6.97 -19.82
CA PHE A 61 9.26 -5.53 -19.77
C PHE A 61 10.52 -4.72 -20.03
N ALA A 62 11.68 -5.18 -19.54
CA ALA A 62 12.96 -4.50 -19.78
C ALA A 62 13.41 -4.57 -21.26
N GLN A 63 13.05 -5.65 -21.96
CA GLN A 63 13.37 -5.84 -23.37
C GLN A 63 12.34 -5.22 -24.34
N LYS A 64 11.15 -4.89 -23.84
CA LYS A 64 10.08 -4.33 -24.65
C LYS A 64 10.37 -2.88 -25.01
N GLU A 65 10.03 -2.48 -26.24
CA GLU A 65 10.16 -1.12 -26.73
C GLU A 65 9.36 -0.15 -25.84
N ASP A 66 10.00 0.97 -25.51
CA ASP A 66 9.42 2.05 -24.71
C ASP A 66 8.92 3.15 -25.63
N VAL A 67 7.62 3.14 -25.92
CA VAL A 67 6.95 4.07 -26.83
C VAL A 67 6.43 5.28 -26.07
N VAL A 68 6.76 6.46 -26.56
CA VAL A 68 6.19 7.74 -26.05
C VAL A 68 5.32 8.33 -27.14
N PRO A 69 4.03 8.61 -26.88
CA PRO A 69 3.13 9.24 -27.86
C PRO A 69 3.65 10.62 -28.32
N THR A 70 3.45 10.96 -29.58
CA THR A 70 3.96 12.21 -30.16
C THR A 70 3.33 13.46 -29.54
N GLY A 71 2.09 13.36 -29.08
CA GLY A 71 1.39 14.46 -28.40
C GLY A 71 1.62 14.54 -26.89
N ALA A 72 2.37 13.59 -26.30
CA ALA A 72 2.58 13.53 -24.87
C ALA A 72 3.60 14.59 -24.40
N ASP A 73 3.37 15.12 -23.17
CA ASP A 73 4.42 15.89 -22.48
C ASP A 73 5.53 14.92 -22.02
N ARG A 74 6.59 14.85 -22.82
CA ARG A 74 7.67 13.89 -22.66
C ARG A 74 8.32 13.93 -21.27
N ARG A 75 8.49 15.10 -20.67
CA ARG A 75 9.15 15.23 -19.36
C ARG A 75 8.29 14.68 -18.24
N ILE A 76 7.03 15.08 -18.20
CA ILE A 76 6.08 14.62 -17.20
C ILE A 76 5.81 13.11 -17.39
N PHE A 77 5.63 12.66 -18.63
CA PHE A 77 5.44 11.25 -18.96
C PHE A 77 6.60 10.36 -18.48
N GLN A 78 7.84 10.85 -18.57
CA GLN A 78 9.02 10.11 -18.12
C GLN A 78 9.18 10.11 -16.60
N LEU A 79 8.77 11.17 -15.89
CA LEU A 79 8.90 11.29 -14.44
C LEU A 79 7.78 10.59 -13.67
N ALA A 80 6.60 10.47 -14.24
CA ALA A 80 5.42 9.93 -13.57
C ALA A 80 5.64 8.55 -12.91
N PRO A 81 6.28 7.54 -13.56
CA PRO A 81 6.54 6.26 -12.93
C PRO A 81 7.44 6.35 -11.70
N ALA A 82 8.44 7.24 -11.73
CA ALA A 82 9.34 7.46 -10.59
C ALA A 82 8.59 8.12 -9.42
N VAL A 83 7.76 9.13 -9.70
CA VAL A 83 6.93 9.79 -8.68
C VAL A 83 5.92 8.82 -8.07
N ALA A 84 5.40 7.86 -8.84
CA ALA A 84 4.50 6.83 -8.33
C ALA A 84 5.22 5.79 -7.44
N LEU A 85 6.47 5.43 -7.74
CA LEU A 85 7.19 4.34 -7.09
C LEU A 85 7.99 4.78 -5.87
N LEU A 86 8.73 5.90 -5.97
CA LEU A 86 9.67 6.35 -4.93
C LEU A 86 9.01 6.56 -3.55
N PRO A 87 7.78 7.09 -3.44
CA PRO A 87 7.11 7.25 -2.16
C PRO A 87 7.02 5.95 -1.37
N TYR A 88 6.70 4.84 -2.00
CA TYR A 88 6.59 3.55 -1.32
C TYR A 88 7.95 3.05 -0.79
N LEU A 89 9.04 3.33 -1.49
CA LEU A 89 10.39 3.06 -0.99
C LEU A 89 10.70 3.90 0.26
N LEU A 90 10.37 5.20 0.23
CA LEU A 90 10.59 6.12 1.34
C LEU A 90 9.76 5.75 2.57
N VAL A 91 8.54 5.29 2.38
CA VAL A 91 7.68 4.82 3.47
C VAL A 91 8.23 3.54 4.10
N LEU A 92 8.73 2.61 3.29
CA LEU A 92 9.30 1.36 3.81
C LEU A 92 10.52 1.59 4.72
N LEU A 93 11.27 2.69 4.49
CA LEU A 93 12.38 3.09 5.36
C LEU A 93 11.94 3.38 6.81
N VAL A 94 10.69 3.77 7.01
CA VAL A 94 10.16 4.24 8.31
C VAL A 94 9.31 3.19 9.01
N ILE A 95 8.80 2.19 8.28
CA ILE A 95 7.97 1.13 8.88
C ILE A 95 8.84 0.22 9.76
N PRO A 96 8.55 0.13 11.07
CA PRO A 96 9.27 -0.75 11.97
C PRO A 96 8.83 -2.21 11.74
N ILE A 97 9.79 -3.08 11.41
CA ILE A 97 9.52 -4.50 11.16
C ILE A 97 9.74 -5.34 12.42
N GLY A 98 10.70 -4.96 13.27
CA GLY A 98 11.04 -5.70 14.48
C GLY A 98 11.42 -4.81 15.65
N PRO A 99 11.50 -5.38 16.87
CA PRO A 99 11.87 -4.64 18.06
C PRO A 99 13.39 -4.30 18.09
N GLY A 100 13.75 -3.17 18.72
CA GLY A 100 15.12 -2.78 19.02
C GLY A 100 15.82 -1.95 17.93
N GLU A 101 17.10 -1.61 18.17
CA GLU A 101 17.92 -0.79 17.28
C GLU A 101 18.28 -1.47 15.94
N SER A 102 18.17 -2.80 15.88
CA SER A 102 18.37 -3.60 14.67
C SER A 102 17.17 -3.58 13.72
N ALA A 103 16.05 -2.94 14.11
CA ALA A 103 14.89 -2.79 13.24
C ALA A 103 15.26 -1.96 12.01
N VAL A 104 14.77 -2.39 10.86
CA VAL A 104 14.88 -1.62 9.62
C VAL A 104 13.94 -0.42 9.77
N GLY A 105 14.46 0.75 9.97
CA GLY A 105 13.65 1.95 10.07
C GLY A 105 14.36 3.12 10.73
N GLN A 106 14.14 4.31 10.22
CA GLN A 106 14.49 5.56 10.86
C GLN A 106 13.42 5.90 11.89
N GLN A 107 13.84 6.23 13.11
CA GLN A 107 12.91 6.76 14.11
C GLN A 107 12.60 8.22 13.76
N ILE A 108 11.36 8.48 13.39
CA ILE A 108 10.84 9.82 13.12
C ILE A 108 9.75 10.11 14.14
N ASP A 109 9.86 11.22 14.88
CA ASP A 109 8.88 11.60 15.91
C ASP A 109 7.46 11.78 15.35
N ALA A 110 7.34 12.29 14.12
CA ALA A 110 6.09 12.46 13.39
C ALA A 110 5.89 11.38 12.31
N GLY A 111 6.27 10.13 12.58
CA GLY A 111 6.29 9.03 11.61
C GLY A 111 4.98 8.78 10.89
N ILE A 112 3.83 8.85 11.58
CA ILE A 112 2.51 8.71 10.95
C ILE A 112 2.27 9.78 9.88
N PHE A 113 2.49 11.05 10.19
CA PHE A 113 2.27 12.14 9.24
C PHE A 113 3.21 12.06 8.06
N TYR A 114 4.48 11.70 8.30
CA TYR A 114 5.45 11.47 7.23
C TYR A 114 4.96 10.41 6.26
N VAL A 115 4.56 9.25 6.77
CA VAL A 115 4.13 8.12 5.94
C VAL A 115 2.89 8.46 5.11
N LEU A 116 1.86 9.04 5.71
CA LEU A 116 0.62 9.39 5.01
C LEU A 116 0.85 10.49 3.96
N ALA A 117 1.63 11.53 4.30
CA ALA A 117 1.96 12.58 3.34
C ALA A 117 2.77 12.05 2.14
N VAL A 118 3.73 11.17 2.39
CA VAL A 118 4.55 10.58 1.32
C VAL A 118 3.74 9.63 0.45
N MET A 119 2.81 8.84 1.01
CA MET A 119 1.91 7.98 0.23
C MET A 119 1.05 8.80 -0.73
N GLY A 120 0.47 9.92 -0.28
CA GLY A 120 -0.31 10.81 -1.13
C GLY A 120 0.48 11.33 -2.36
N VAL A 121 1.81 11.53 -2.24
CA VAL A 121 2.66 11.89 -3.39
C VAL A 121 2.68 10.78 -4.44
N GLY A 122 2.63 9.51 -4.05
CA GLY A 122 2.60 8.38 -5.00
C GLY A 122 1.41 8.44 -5.97
N ILE A 123 0.27 8.88 -5.49
CA ILE A 123 -0.94 9.01 -6.30
C ILE A 123 -0.82 10.16 -7.32
N LEU A 124 -0.07 11.22 -6.99
CA LEU A 124 0.23 12.28 -7.96
C LEU A 124 0.99 11.73 -9.18
N GLY A 125 1.81 10.68 -9.02
CA GLY A 125 2.45 10.00 -10.13
C GLY A 125 1.44 9.43 -11.13
N SER A 126 0.35 8.81 -10.67
CA SER A 126 -0.73 8.31 -11.52
C SER A 126 -1.51 9.46 -12.20
N LEU A 127 -1.76 10.56 -11.48
CA LEU A 127 -2.37 11.75 -12.06
C LEU A 127 -1.50 12.38 -13.16
N MET A 128 -0.19 12.50 -12.90
CA MET A 128 0.79 12.97 -13.87
C MET A 128 0.82 12.08 -15.11
N ALA A 129 0.74 10.77 -14.94
CA ALA A 129 0.70 9.82 -16.05
C ALA A 129 -0.54 10.03 -16.93
N GLY A 130 -1.71 10.15 -16.33
CA GLY A 130 -2.95 10.41 -17.05
C GLY A 130 -2.94 11.75 -17.82
N TRP A 131 -2.43 12.80 -17.19
CA TRP A 131 -2.33 14.13 -17.78
C TRP A 131 -1.34 14.19 -18.96
N ALA A 132 -0.15 13.61 -18.78
CA ALA A 132 0.94 13.68 -19.74
C ALA A 132 0.72 12.87 -21.02
N SER A 133 -0.17 11.88 -21.00
CA SER A 133 -0.37 10.90 -22.07
C SER A 133 -1.06 11.43 -23.31
N ALA A 134 -1.60 12.66 -23.30
CA ALA A 134 -2.35 13.28 -24.39
C ALA A 134 -3.51 12.41 -24.93
N ASN A 135 -4.06 11.53 -24.11
CA ASN A 135 -5.18 10.65 -24.42
C ASN A 135 -6.35 10.97 -23.51
N LYS A 136 -7.56 11.10 -24.06
CA LYS A 136 -8.77 11.40 -23.29
C LYS A 136 -9.14 10.32 -22.27
N PHE A 137 -8.89 9.06 -22.57
CA PHE A 137 -9.14 7.95 -21.63
C PHE A 137 -8.13 7.98 -20.47
N SER A 138 -6.86 8.26 -20.76
CA SER A 138 -5.82 8.44 -19.72
C SER A 138 -6.12 9.64 -18.82
N LEU A 139 -6.58 10.75 -19.39
CA LEU A 139 -6.97 11.93 -18.64
C LEU A 139 -8.16 11.63 -17.71
N LEU A 140 -9.19 10.93 -18.20
CA LEU A 140 -10.32 10.51 -17.39
C LEU A 140 -9.89 9.60 -16.24
N GLY A 141 -8.98 8.66 -16.50
CA GLY A 141 -8.39 7.79 -15.45
C GLY A 141 -7.67 8.62 -14.40
N GLY A 142 -6.82 9.55 -14.79
CA GLY A 142 -6.12 10.45 -13.87
C GLY A 142 -7.06 11.33 -13.03
N LEU A 143 -8.13 11.87 -13.62
CA LEU A 143 -9.13 12.64 -12.88
C LEU A 143 -9.90 11.78 -11.87
N ARG A 144 -10.26 10.54 -12.22
CA ARG A 144 -10.86 9.58 -11.28
C ARG A 144 -9.91 9.22 -10.14
N THR A 145 -8.60 9.08 -10.42
CA THR A 145 -7.57 8.91 -9.38
C THR A 145 -7.56 10.06 -8.40
N ALA A 146 -7.58 11.30 -8.89
CA ALA A 146 -7.59 12.48 -8.03
C ALA A 146 -8.87 12.58 -7.18
N ALA A 147 -10.03 12.28 -7.75
CA ALA A 147 -11.30 12.26 -7.03
C ALA A 147 -11.33 11.20 -5.93
N GLN A 148 -10.78 10.02 -6.22
CA GLN A 148 -10.68 8.92 -5.26
C GLN A 148 -9.72 9.25 -4.11
N LEU A 149 -8.55 9.83 -4.42
CA LEU A 149 -7.60 10.31 -3.42
C LEU A 149 -8.29 11.25 -2.42
N LEU A 150 -8.91 12.32 -2.90
CA LEU A 150 -9.56 13.32 -2.04
C LEU A 150 -10.63 12.71 -1.12
N ALA A 151 -11.33 11.68 -1.58
CA ALA A 151 -12.37 11.04 -0.80
C ALA A 151 -11.83 10.09 0.29
N TYR A 152 -10.74 9.37 0.02
CA TYR A 152 -10.29 8.27 0.88
C TYR A 152 -9.09 8.63 1.76
N GLU A 153 -8.33 9.66 1.43
CA GLU A 153 -7.24 10.17 2.27
C GLU A 153 -7.75 10.68 3.62
N LEU A 154 -8.88 11.40 3.63
CA LEU A 154 -9.45 11.94 4.86
C LEU A 154 -9.84 10.86 5.89
N PRO A 155 -10.65 9.83 5.57
CA PRO A 155 -10.95 8.78 6.54
C PRO A 155 -9.72 7.98 6.97
N MET A 156 -8.72 7.81 6.10
CA MET A 156 -7.46 7.14 6.45
C MET A 156 -6.66 7.96 7.47
N LEU A 157 -6.53 9.28 7.27
CA LEU A 157 -5.91 10.21 8.23
C LEU A 157 -6.61 10.19 9.58
N LEU A 158 -7.95 10.25 9.60
CA LEU A 158 -8.73 10.22 10.83
C LEU A 158 -8.57 8.89 11.59
N ALA A 159 -8.56 7.77 10.88
CA ALA A 159 -8.34 6.46 11.49
C ALA A 159 -6.93 6.36 12.10
N ALA A 160 -5.90 6.81 11.41
CA ALA A 160 -4.53 6.87 11.93
C ALA A 160 -4.41 7.81 13.13
N ALA A 161 -5.07 8.97 13.10
CA ALA A 161 -5.11 9.92 14.21
C ALA A 161 -5.74 9.31 15.48
N SER A 162 -6.73 8.42 15.34
CA SER A 162 -7.33 7.72 16.49
C SER A 162 -6.30 6.85 17.24
N VAL A 163 -5.42 6.18 16.51
CA VAL A 163 -4.34 5.36 17.09
C VAL A 163 -3.26 6.23 17.73
N ALA A 164 -2.86 7.32 17.07
CA ALA A 164 -1.91 8.28 17.62
C ALA A 164 -2.43 8.90 18.95
N MET A 165 -3.72 9.22 19.01
CA MET A 165 -4.37 9.71 20.21
C MET A 165 -4.40 8.63 21.32
N ALA A 166 -4.64 7.37 20.99
CA ALA A 166 -4.57 6.26 21.95
C ALA A 166 -3.17 6.10 22.53
N ALA A 167 -2.15 6.09 21.68
CA ALA A 167 -0.75 5.94 22.09
C ALA A 167 -0.17 7.19 22.78
N GLY A 168 -0.67 8.39 22.43
CA GLY A 168 -0.12 9.67 22.89
C GLY A 168 1.19 10.05 22.20
N THR A 169 1.51 9.42 21.05
CA THR A 169 2.69 9.68 20.24
C THR A 169 2.38 9.56 18.76
N LEU A 170 3.17 10.24 17.92
CA LEU A 170 3.08 10.16 16.45
C LEU A 170 4.17 9.26 15.85
N SER A 171 5.11 8.79 16.68
CA SER A 171 6.17 7.88 16.27
C SER A 171 5.61 6.46 16.10
N LEU A 172 5.92 5.79 14.98
CA LEU A 172 5.48 4.42 14.73
C LEU A 172 6.03 3.40 15.75
N PRO A 173 7.33 3.44 16.13
CA PRO A 173 7.82 2.60 17.23
C PRO A 173 7.14 2.88 18.57
N GLY A 174 6.94 4.17 18.90
CA GLY A 174 6.27 4.56 20.14
C GLY A 174 4.82 4.08 20.23
N ILE A 175 4.11 3.99 19.11
CA ILE A 175 2.77 3.39 19.06
C ILE A 175 2.82 1.90 19.37
N LEU A 176 3.80 1.19 18.84
CA LEU A 176 3.99 -0.23 19.09
C LEU A 176 4.36 -0.50 20.55
N ASP A 177 5.21 0.33 21.16
CA ASP A 177 5.58 0.23 22.56
C ASP A 177 4.38 0.48 23.50
N ALA A 178 3.48 1.40 23.11
CA ALA A 178 2.26 1.69 23.86
C ALA A 178 1.13 0.68 23.61
N TRP A 179 1.27 -0.15 22.58
CA TRP A 179 0.19 -1.03 22.14
C TRP A 179 -0.09 -2.16 23.16
N GLN A 180 -1.40 -2.47 23.36
CA GLN A 180 -1.86 -3.50 24.28
C GLN A 180 -2.98 -4.33 23.67
N TRP A 181 -3.09 -5.62 24.03
CA TRP A 181 -4.07 -6.55 23.48
C TRP A 181 -5.52 -6.13 23.66
N TRP A 182 -5.85 -5.40 24.72
CA TRP A 182 -7.19 -4.89 24.95
C TRP A 182 -7.59 -3.73 24.03
N TRP A 183 -6.65 -3.20 23.21
CA TRP A 183 -6.97 -2.19 22.19
C TRP A 183 -7.74 -2.79 21.02
N LEU A 184 -7.55 -4.09 20.70
CA LEU A 184 -8.14 -4.75 19.55
C LEU A 184 -9.66 -4.55 19.43
N PRO A 185 -10.48 -4.79 20.48
CA PRO A 185 -11.94 -4.72 20.35
C PRO A 185 -12.48 -3.36 19.93
N TRP A 186 -11.91 -2.29 20.47
CA TRP A 186 -12.41 -0.92 20.21
C TRP A 186 -11.66 -0.22 19.07
N GLN A 187 -10.47 -0.65 18.70
CA GLN A 187 -9.74 -0.16 17.53
C GLN A 187 -10.12 -0.87 16.22
N LEU A 188 -10.96 -1.91 16.27
CA LEU A 188 -11.36 -2.68 15.09
C LEU A 188 -12.08 -1.81 14.05
N ILE A 189 -12.88 -0.83 14.49
CA ILE A 189 -13.56 0.11 13.59
C ILE A 189 -12.52 0.96 12.84
N GLY A 190 -11.52 1.50 13.56
CA GLY A 190 -10.43 2.25 12.95
C GLY A 190 -9.60 1.41 11.98
N ALA A 191 -9.31 0.15 12.34
CA ALA A 191 -8.63 -0.80 11.47
C ALA A 191 -9.41 -1.06 10.17
N PHE A 192 -10.72 -1.26 10.27
CA PHE A 192 -11.59 -1.42 9.10
C PHE A 192 -11.58 -0.18 8.20
N VAL A 193 -11.73 1.01 8.77
CA VAL A 193 -11.71 2.27 8.01
C VAL A 193 -10.34 2.47 7.32
N PHE A 194 -9.24 2.30 8.06
CA PHE A 194 -7.89 2.49 7.53
C PHE A 194 -7.59 1.49 6.41
N PHE A 195 -7.88 0.22 6.62
CA PHE A 195 -7.64 -0.84 5.63
C PHE A 195 -8.49 -0.63 4.36
N THR A 196 -9.77 -0.28 4.52
CA THR A 196 -10.66 -0.04 3.38
C THR A 196 -10.25 1.21 2.61
N ALA A 197 -9.89 2.29 3.30
CA ALA A 197 -9.39 3.52 2.66
C ALA A 197 -8.05 3.26 1.95
N GLY A 198 -7.14 2.50 2.56
CA GLY A 198 -5.89 2.09 1.93
C GLY A 198 -6.08 1.24 0.67
N LEU A 199 -7.05 0.31 0.66
CA LEU A 199 -7.42 -0.42 -0.56
C LEU A 199 -7.90 0.50 -1.68
N ALA A 200 -8.69 1.51 -1.34
CA ALA A 200 -9.14 2.50 -2.30
C ALA A 200 -7.97 3.34 -2.82
N GLU A 201 -7.02 3.73 -1.96
CA GLU A 201 -5.83 4.45 -2.37
C GLU A 201 -4.97 3.66 -3.36
N LEU A 202 -4.90 2.33 -3.21
CA LEU A 202 -4.21 1.44 -4.13
C LEU A 202 -4.92 1.21 -5.46
N GLN A 203 -6.12 1.79 -5.66
CA GLN A 203 -6.93 1.64 -6.89
C GLN A 203 -7.19 0.16 -7.27
N ARG A 204 -7.28 -0.71 -6.27
CA ARG A 204 -7.52 -2.14 -6.47
C ARG A 204 -9.00 -2.51 -6.34
N PRO A 205 -9.48 -3.54 -7.07
CA PRO A 205 -10.84 -4.03 -6.89
C PRO A 205 -11.17 -4.30 -5.41
N PRO A 206 -12.33 -3.87 -4.93
CA PRO A 206 -13.49 -3.29 -5.66
C PRO A 206 -13.39 -1.79 -5.98
N PHE A 207 -12.28 -1.10 -5.68
CA PHE A 207 -12.08 0.35 -5.81
C PHE A 207 -11.23 0.73 -7.04
N ASP A 208 -11.31 0.00 -8.14
CA ASP A 208 -10.49 0.15 -9.36
C ASP A 208 -11.09 1.09 -10.42
N ALA A 209 -11.90 2.07 -10.00
CA ALA A 209 -12.54 3.02 -10.91
C ALA A 209 -11.56 3.78 -11.83
N PRO A 210 -10.34 4.16 -11.40
CA PRO A 210 -9.36 4.82 -12.24
C PRO A 210 -8.76 3.98 -13.37
N ILE A 211 -8.73 2.64 -13.21
CA ILE A 211 -8.05 1.71 -14.15
C ILE A 211 -9.05 0.90 -14.99
N ALA A 212 -10.29 1.09 -14.76
CA ALA A 212 -11.46 0.43 -15.30
C ALA A 212 -11.35 -0.06 -16.75
N ASP A 213 -10.88 -1.29 -17.00
CA ASP A 213 -10.68 -1.87 -18.33
C ASP A 213 -11.94 -1.82 -19.20
N SER A 214 -13.11 -2.08 -18.61
CA SER A 214 -14.39 -2.11 -19.32
C SER A 214 -14.94 -0.73 -19.70
N GLU A 215 -14.46 0.36 -19.06
CA GLU A 215 -14.97 1.73 -19.28
C GLU A 215 -13.95 2.63 -19.99
N ILE A 216 -12.71 2.62 -19.56
CA ILE A 216 -11.64 3.56 -19.98
C ILE A 216 -10.35 2.84 -20.39
N ILE A 217 -10.45 1.61 -20.90
CA ILE A 217 -9.36 0.75 -21.36
C ILE A 217 -8.44 0.39 -20.17
N PHE A 218 -7.37 1.14 -19.92
CA PHE A 218 -6.47 0.94 -18.78
C PHE A 218 -6.22 2.26 -18.02
N GLY A 219 -7.13 3.21 -18.15
CA GLY A 219 -7.10 4.48 -17.45
C GLY A 219 -5.80 5.26 -17.65
N ALA A 220 -5.22 5.76 -16.56
CA ALA A 220 -4.01 6.58 -16.58
C ALA A 220 -2.80 5.89 -17.24
N TYR A 221 -2.78 4.56 -17.31
CA TYR A 221 -1.63 3.77 -17.76
C TYR A 221 -1.75 3.29 -19.22
N THR A 222 -2.81 3.64 -19.93
CA THR A 222 -3.12 3.16 -21.30
C THR A 222 -1.96 3.34 -22.28
N GLU A 223 -1.24 4.45 -22.21
CA GLU A 223 -0.14 4.79 -23.13
C GLU A 223 1.23 4.29 -22.68
N TYR A 224 1.33 3.75 -21.46
CA TYR A 224 2.60 3.27 -20.93
C TYR A 224 2.93 1.86 -21.40
N THR A 225 4.17 1.65 -21.83
CA THR A 225 4.70 0.36 -22.28
C THR A 225 6.07 0.06 -21.65
N GLY A 226 6.53 -1.19 -21.81
CA GLY A 226 7.87 -1.60 -21.41
C GLY A 226 8.16 -1.39 -19.91
N LEU A 227 9.37 -0.95 -19.62
CA LEU A 227 9.86 -0.80 -18.24
C LEU A 227 9.05 0.23 -17.44
N ARG A 228 8.57 1.31 -18.08
CA ARG A 228 7.77 2.34 -17.38
C ARG A 228 6.46 1.78 -16.85
N PHE A 229 5.80 0.93 -17.62
CA PHE A 229 4.60 0.23 -17.16
C PHE A 229 4.93 -0.72 -15.99
N ALA A 230 6.05 -1.44 -16.06
CA ALA A 230 6.48 -2.31 -14.98
C ALA A 230 6.74 -1.56 -13.66
N LEU A 231 7.22 -0.30 -13.72
CA LEU A 231 7.42 0.52 -12.52
C LEU A 231 6.08 0.89 -11.85
N PHE A 232 5.02 1.15 -12.61
CA PHE A 232 3.68 1.34 -12.04
C PHE A 232 3.14 0.06 -11.40
N LEU A 233 3.31 -1.10 -12.05
CA LEU A 233 2.93 -2.39 -11.44
C LEU A 233 3.71 -2.66 -10.16
N LEU A 234 5.01 -2.37 -10.14
CA LEU A 234 5.83 -2.52 -8.94
C LEU A 234 5.34 -1.57 -7.83
N ALA A 235 4.98 -0.33 -8.16
CA ALA A 235 4.41 0.62 -7.21
C ALA A 235 3.08 0.12 -6.62
N GLU A 236 2.21 -0.46 -7.44
CA GLU A 236 0.95 -1.04 -7.01
C GLU A 236 1.15 -2.19 -6.00
N TYR A 237 2.05 -3.13 -6.30
CA TYR A 237 2.36 -4.23 -5.38
C TYR A 237 3.10 -3.77 -4.12
N ALA A 238 4.02 -2.79 -4.26
CA ALA A 238 4.68 -2.18 -3.11
C ALA A 238 3.66 -1.48 -2.20
N GLY A 239 2.68 -0.79 -2.79
CA GLY A 239 1.58 -0.17 -2.05
C GLY A 239 0.79 -1.17 -1.21
N ILE A 240 0.51 -2.40 -1.72
CA ILE A 240 -0.16 -3.45 -0.93
C ILE A 240 0.67 -3.79 0.32
N VAL A 241 1.98 -4.01 0.14
CA VAL A 241 2.87 -4.32 1.26
C VAL A 241 2.85 -3.20 2.29
N ILE A 242 2.90 -1.94 1.85
CA ILE A 242 2.91 -0.77 2.72
C ILE A 242 1.60 -0.62 3.48
N VAL A 243 0.44 -0.65 2.80
CA VAL A 243 -0.87 -0.51 3.45
C VAL A 243 -1.12 -1.63 4.44
N CYS A 244 -0.80 -2.88 4.08
CA CYS A 244 -0.92 -4.02 4.99
C CYS A 244 0.08 -3.92 6.16
N GLY A 245 1.31 -3.48 5.91
CA GLY A 245 2.31 -3.24 6.94
C GLY A 245 1.90 -2.15 7.93
N LEU A 246 1.41 -1.01 7.43
CA LEU A 246 0.89 0.08 8.27
C LEU A 246 -0.33 -0.36 9.08
N THR A 247 -1.28 -1.06 8.47
CA THR A 247 -2.43 -1.61 9.20
C THR A 247 -1.96 -2.54 10.32
N THR A 248 -0.94 -3.35 10.07
CA THR A 248 -0.33 -4.25 11.06
C THR A 248 0.32 -3.47 12.20
N VAL A 249 1.09 -2.42 11.89
CA VAL A 249 1.79 -1.60 12.87
C VAL A 249 0.81 -0.78 13.72
N LEU A 250 -0.15 -0.13 13.09
CA LEU A 250 -1.06 0.78 13.78
C LEU A 250 -2.12 0.05 14.60
N PHE A 251 -2.72 -1.02 14.07
CA PHE A 251 -3.91 -1.64 14.67
C PHE A 251 -3.68 -3.04 15.24
N LEU A 252 -2.75 -3.81 14.66
CA LEU A 252 -2.52 -5.19 15.07
C LEU A 252 -1.29 -5.38 15.95
N GLY A 253 -0.66 -4.28 16.41
CA GLY A 253 0.48 -4.31 17.32
C GLY A 253 1.77 -4.86 16.72
N GLY A 254 1.97 -4.73 15.39
CA GLY A 254 3.23 -5.05 14.71
C GLY A 254 3.90 -6.31 15.20
N TRP A 255 5.05 -6.18 15.86
CA TRP A 255 5.87 -7.29 16.36
C TRP A 255 5.33 -7.99 17.61
N HIS A 256 4.29 -7.47 18.27
CA HIS A 256 3.70 -8.17 19.41
C HIS A 256 2.98 -9.43 18.96
N GLY A 257 3.34 -10.58 19.55
CA GLY A 257 2.77 -11.90 19.26
C GLY A 257 2.41 -12.67 20.53
N PRO A 258 1.64 -13.76 20.42
CA PRO A 258 1.19 -14.56 21.57
C PRO A 258 2.33 -15.31 22.29
N TRP A 259 3.48 -15.54 21.63
CA TRP A 259 4.62 -16.25 22.17
C TRP A 259 5.88 -15.36 22.15
N GLY A 260 6.05 -14.52 23.17
CA GLY A 260 7.26 -13.75 23.46
C GLY A 260 7.82 -12.94 22.30
N ALA A 261 8.03 -11.65 22.52
CA ALA A 261 8.51 -10.73 21.46
C ALA A 261 10.04 -10.83 21.25
N ASP A 262 10.80 -11.42 22.19
CA ASP A 262 12.23 -11.28 22.31
C ASP A 262 12.99 -12.15 21.30
N GLY A 263 13.01 -11.76 20.04
CA GLY A 263 13.77 -12.37 18.94
C GLY A 263 12.98 -12.75 17.70
N LEU A 264 11.68 -13.01 17.78
CA LEU A 264 10.81 -13.39 16.65
C LEU A 264 9.79 -12.31 16.28
N GLY A 265 9.91 -11.09 16.80
CA GLY A 265 8.96 -10.01 16.54
C GLY A 265 8.79 -9.68 15.06
N TRP A 266 9.86 -9.68 14.29
CA TRP A 266 9.83 -9.45 12.84
C TRP A 266 9.01 -10.51 12.08
N VAL A 267 8.99 -11.77 12.57
CA VAL A 267 8.17 -12.84 11.97
C VAL A 267 6.68 -12.54 12.15
N TRP A 268 6.29 -12.05 13.34
CA TRP A 268 4.90 -11.68 13.60
C TRP A 268 4.44 -10.52 12.74
N THR A 269 5.27 -9.50 12.56
CA THR A 269 4.96 -8.37 11.66
C THR A 269 4.76 -8.87 10.23
N LEU A 270 5.70 -9.65 9.71
CA LEU A 270 5.61 -10.19 8.34
C LEU A 270 4.42 -11.14 8.16
N LEU A 271 4.13 -11.99 9.14
CA LEU A 271 3.00 -12.92 9.09
C LEU A 271 1.65 -12.17 9.04
N LYS A 272 1.45 -11.18 9.93
CA LYS A 272 0.23 -10.37 9.93
C LYS A 272 0.08 -9.59 8.63
N THR A 273 1.17 -9.00 8.12
CA THR A 273 1.18 -8.31 6.83
C THR A 273 0.83 -9.26 5.68
N ALA A 274 1.37 -10.48 5.69
CA ALA A 274 1.05 -11.49 4.68
C ALA A 274 -0.43 -11.95 4.74
N VAL A 275 -1.00 -12.10 5.95
CA VAL A 275 -2.42 -12.40 6.13
C VAL A 275 -3.30 -11.29 5.58
N LEU A 276 -2.99 -10.02 5.86
CA LEU A 276 -3.72 -8.89 5.30
C LEU A 276 -3.56 -8.80 3.77
N ALA A 277 -2.36 -9.03 3.24
CA ALA A 277 -2.14 -9.09 1.80
C ALA A 277 -2.97 -10.21 1.13
N PHE A 278 -3.07 -11.37 1.79
CA PHE A 278 -3.98 -12.45 1.34
C PHE A 278 -5.44 -11.99 1.33
N VAL A 279 -5.89 -11.25 2.35
CA VAL A 279 -7.25 -10.68 2.38
C VAL A 279 -7.48 -9.71 1.22
N VAL A 280 -6.49 -8.85 0.88
CA VAL A 280 -6.54 -7.97 -0.31
C VAL A 280 -6.76 -8.77 -1.59
N ILE A 281 -5.98 -9.84 -1.78
CA ILE A 281 -6.11 -10.74 -2.95
C ILE A 281 -7.49 -11.41 -2.97
N TRP A 282 -7.97 -11.86 -1.82
CA TRP A 282 -9.28 -12.50 -1.70
C TRP A 282 -10.42 -11.53 -2.04
N LEU A 283 -10.38 -10.31 -1.51
CA LEU A 283 -11.36 -9.26 -1.83
C LEU A 283 -11.39 -8.94 -3.34
N ARG A 284 -10.23 -8.86 -3.98
CA ARG A 284 -10.11 -8.63 -5.43
C ARG A 284 -10.89 -9.65 -6.27
N VAL A 285 -10.88 -10.93 -5.85
CA VAL A 285 -11.53 -12.01 -6.61
C VAL A 285 -12.99 -12.15 -6.25
N SER A 286 -13.39 -11.84 -5.02
CA SER A 286 -14.72 -12.14 -4.48
C SER A 286 -15.72 -11.01 -4.67
N TYR A 287 -15.29 -9.74 -4.67
CA TYR A 287 -16.19 -8.61 -4.73
C TYR A 287 -16.35 -8.06 -6.15
N PRO A 288 -17.59 -7.67 -6.54
CA PRO A 288 -17.82 -6.94 -7.76
C PRO A 288 -17.26 -5.52 -7.63
N ARG A 289 -16.92 -4.92 -8.77
CA ARG A 289 -16.48 -3.55 -8.87
C ARG A 289 -17.56 -2.56 -8.46
N LEU A 290 -17.16 -1.50 -7.76
CA LEU A 290 -18.03 -0.37 -7.42
C LEU A 290 -17.93 0.72 -8.49
N ARG A 291 -19.05 1.42 -8.74
CA ARG A 291 -19.09 2.57 -9.63
C ARG A 291 -18.60 3.83 -8.92
N GLU A 292 -18.04 4.81 -9.64
CA GLU A 292 -17.42 6.03 -9.10
C GLU A 292 -18.32 6.78 -8.11
N ASP A 293 -19.60 6.96 -8.43
CA ASP A 293 -20.57 7.62 -7.54
C ASP A 293 -20.82 6.83 -6.22
N GLN A 294 -20.81 5.51 -6.30
CA GLN A 294 -20.92 4.64 -5.12
C GLN A 294 -19.67 4.73 -4.24
N LEU A 295 -18.49 4.79 -4.85
CA LEU A 295 -17.23 4.97 -4.15
C LEU A 295 -17.21 6.29 -3.36
N GLN A 296 -17.55 7.39 -4.01
CA GLN A 296 -17.61 8.69 -3.37
C GLN A 296 -18.65 8.70 -2.23
N LYS A 297 -19.85 8.20 -2.49
CA LYS A 297 -20.91 8.10 -1.48
C LYS A 297 -20.46 7.25 -0.30
N PHE A 298 -19.82 6.11 -0.52
CA PHE A 298 -19.37 5.21 0.54
C PHE A 298 -18.34 5.89 1.47
N SER A 299 -17.37 6.60 0.92
CA SER A 299 -16.41 7.34 1.73
C SER A 299 -17.07 8.41 2.60
N TRP A 300 -17.88 9.28 1.98
CA TRP A 300 -18.49 10.41 2.69
C TRP A 300 -19.57 10.02 3.68
N THR A 301 -20.39 9.00 3.40
CA THR A 301 -21.52 8.63 4.24
C THR A 301 -21.24 7.51 5.23
N VAL A 302 -20.18 6.70 5.01
CA VAL A 302 -19.86 5.56 5.87
C VAL A 302 -18.49 5.71 6.53
N LEU A 303 -17.41 5.84 5.73
CA LEU A 303 -16.06 5.79 6.29
C LEU A 303 -15.72 7.02 7.15
N ILE A 304 -16.05 8.23 6.69
CA ILE A 304 -15.78 9.45 7.46
C ILE A 304 -16.57 9.47 8.78
N PRO A 305 -17.89 9.23 8.81
CA PRO A 305 -18.62 9.13 10.07
C PRO A 305 -18.09 8.05 11.01
N LEU A 306 -17.72 6.88 10.49
CA LEU A 306 -17.11 5.83 11.31
C LEU A 306 -15.75 6.25 11.88
N ALA A 307 -14.91 6.92 11.09
CA ALA A 307 -13.63 7.44 11.56
C ALA A 307 -13.79 8.49 12.67
N LEU A 308 -14.76 9.40 12.52
CA LEU A 308 -15.09 10.38 13.56
C LEU A 308 -15.63 9.71 14.83
N ALA A 309 -16.51 8.73 14.69
CA ALA A 309 -17.01 7.93 15.81
C ALA A 309 -15.86 7.18 16.51
N GLN A 310 -14.89 6.67 15.75
CA GLN A 310 -13.69 6.02 16.29
C GLN A 310 -12.83 6.99 17.11
N ILE A 311 -12.60 8.21 16.64
CA ILE A 311 -11.86 9.24 17.40
C ILE A 311 -12.59 9.57 18.71
N ALA A 312 -13.91 9.77 18.65
CA ALA A 312 -14.69 10.04 19.84
C ALA A 312 -14.64 8.88 20.86
N LEU A 313 -14.77 7.64 20.37
CA LEU A 313 -14.64 6.44 21.20
C LEU A 313 -13.26 6.36 21.85
N THR A 314 -12.19 6.60 21.09
CA THR A 314 -10.81 6.62 21.59
C THR A 314 -10.64 7.66 22.70
N GLY A 315 -11.20 8.87 22.52
CA GLY A 315 -11.17 9.92 23.54
C GLY A 315 -11.87 9.51 24.82
N ILE A 316 -13.07 8.93 24.73
CA ILE A 316 -13.84 8.44 25.89
C ILE A 316 -13.07 7.34 26.63
N VAL A 317 -12.56 6.34 25.91
CA VAL A 317 -11.80 5.23 26.49
C VAL A 317 -10.54 5.74 27.19
N LYS A 318 -9.81 6.66 26.57
CA LYS A 318 -8.58 7.22 27.16
C LYS A 318 -8.86 8.01 28.45
N VAL A 319 -9.90 8.82 28.48
CA VAL A 319 -10.30 9.57 29.68
C VAL A 319 -10.82 8.64 30.79
N ALA A 320 -11.49 7.54 30.43
CA ALA A 320 -12.01 6.59 31.41
C ALA A 320 -10.93 5.72 32.08
N ILE A 321 -9.74 5.61 31.45
CA ILE A 321 -8.63 4.78 31.95
C ILE A 321 -7.57 5.61 32.68
N GLN A 322 -7.49 6.92 32.43
CA GLN A 322 -6.68 7.86 33.20
C GLN A 322 -7.34 8.19 34.54
#